data_8f532b7366e0a25f2d3c15f83f62a596
#
_entry.id   8f532b7366e0a25f2d3c15f83f62a596
#
_cell.length_a   1.000
_cell.length_b   1.000
_cell.length_c   1.000
_cell.angle_alpha   90.00
_cell.angle_beta   90.00
_cell.angle_gamma   90.00
#
_symmetry.space_group_name_H-M   'P 1'
#
loop_
_entity.id
_entity.type
_entity.pdbx_description
1 polymer ?
#
loop_
_entity_poly.entity_id
_entity_poly.type
_entity_poly.pdbx_seq_one_letter_code
_entity_poly.pdbx_strand_id
1 'polypeptide(L)'
;GDAHDWWIWHDEYPFEHLEDNVPRFMSEFGFQAFPSYEAIKYINGNDSISISSSAFDTHQKHPRGYSIIKNYMKRDYPIPDKDEDYVYMSQLVQAHGMVLGFEAQRRAKPYNMGTLYWQLNDCWPVISWSSIDYFGNWKAMHFKTKKAFQDVLVSSKVENDTLKTWIINDKLEPQTGNLISKVIDFDGRVLWEDSKQIEVDANSSAIK
;
A
#
# COMPACT_ATOMS: atom_id res chain seq x y z
N GLY A 1 -19.49 -11.99 5.98
CA GLY A 1 -18.38 -12.89 6.16
C GLY A 1 -17.05 -12.19 5.92
N ASP A 2 -16.00 -12.94 6.00
CA ASP A 2 -14.66 -12.52 5.59
C ASP A 2 -14.50 -12.61 4.07
N ALA A 3 -13.44 -11.99 3.55
CA ALA A 3 -13.10 -12.03 2.14
C ALA A 3 -11.59 -12.28 1.94
N HIS A 4 -11.29 -13.14 0.98
CA HIS A 4 -9.98 -13.25 0.35
C HIS A 4 -10.08 -12.57 -1.01
N ASP A 5 -9.52 -11.38 -1.15
CA ASP A 5 -9.61 -10.60 -2.39
C ASP A 5 -8.27 -10.65 -3.14
N TRP A 6 -8.26 -11.42 -4.23
CA TRP A 6 -7.09 -11.59 -5.09
C TRP A 6 -7.27 -11.04 -6.50
N TRP A 7 -8.34 -10.30 -6.77
CA TRP A 7 -8.64 -9.75 -8.09
C TRP A 7 -7.56 -8.81 -8.62
N ILE A 8 -6.96 -8.01 -7.72
CA ILE A 8 -5.85 -7.13 -8.10
C ILE A 8 -4.58 -7.91 -8.47
N TRP A 9 -4.38 -9.13 -7.93
CA TRP A 9 -3.18 -9.90 -8.23
C TRP A 9 -3.37 -10.92 -9.35
N HIS A 10 -4.39 -11.75 -9.27
CA HIS A 10 -4.59 -12.84 -10.23
C HIS A 10 -5.25 -12.39 -11.54
N ASP A 11 -6.15 -11.41 -11.47
CA ASP A 11 -6.98 -10.98 -12.58
C ASP A 11 -6.64 -9.57 -13.06
N GLU A 12 -5.61 -8.96 -12.45
CA GLU A 12 -5.07 -7.65 -12.82
C GLU A 12 -6.11 -6.52 -12.85
N TYR A 13 -7.12 -6.58 -11.95
CA TYR A 13 -8.05 -5.46 -11.73
C TYR A 13 -7.29 -4.22 -11.25
N PRO A 14 -7.72 -3.00 -11.57
CA PRO A 14 -7.10 -1.79 -11.04
C PRO A 14 -7.17 -1.76 -9.51
N PHE A 15 -6.25 -1.07 -8.86
CA PHE A 15 -6.19 -0.99 -7.39
C PHE A 15 -7.45 -0.38 -6.77
N GLU A 16 -8.16 0.48 -7.51
CA GLU A 16 -9.44 1.08 -7.12
C GLU A 16 -10.53 0.05 -6.85
N HIS A 17 -10.41 -1.17 -7.40
CA HIS A 17 -11.28 -2.28 -7.07
C HIS A 17 -11.38 -2.52 -5.55
N LEU A 18 -10.29 -2.32 -4.81
CA LEU A 18 -10.26 -2.45 -3.35
C LEU A 18 -11.08 -1.37 -2.63
N GLU A 19 -11.34 -0.23 -3.29
CA GLU A 19 -12.19 0.82 -2.75
C GLU A 19 -13.69 0.56 -3.03
N ASP A 20 -13.99 -0.09 -4.14
CA ASP A 20 -15.36 -0.34 -4.58
C ASP A 20 -15.97 -1.59 -3.94
N ASN A 21 -15.13 -2.53 -3.48
CA ASN A 21 -15.55 -3.83 -2.98
C ASN A 21 -15.06 -4.09 -1.54
N VAL A 22 -15.39 -3.21 -0.62
CA VAL A 22 -14.97 -3.34 0.79
C VAL A 22 -15.82 -4.40 1.49
N PRO A 23 -15.22 -5.48 2.04
CA PRO A 23 -15.93 -6.51 2.79
C PRO A 23 -16.16 -6.10 4.25
N ARG A 24 -16.92 -6.91 5.00
CA ARG A 24 -17.05 -6.73 6.46
C ARG A 24 -15.74 -7.04 7.22
N PHE A 25 -14.96 -7.96 6.69
CA PHE A 25 -13.63 -8.31 7.18
C PHE A 25 -12.79 -8.76 5.98
N MET A 26 -11.67 -8.09 5.75
CA MET A 26 -10.69 -8.49 4.74
C MET A 26 -9.67 -9.40 5.40
N SER A 27 -9.79 -10.70 5.19
CA SER A 27 -8.88 -11.69 5.80
C SER A 27 -7.62 -11.91 4.96
N GLU A 28 -7.66 -11.56 3.67
CA GLU A 28 -6.49 -11.72 2.81
C GLU A 28 -6.59 -10.89 1.52
N PHE A 29 -5.58 -10.12 1.22
CA PHE A 29 -5.32 -9.48 -0.08
C PHE A 29 -3.83 -9.13 -0.17
N GLY A 30 -3.30 -8.98 -1.38
CA GLY A 30 -1.87 -8.70 -1.51
C GLY A 30 -1.43 -8.35 -2.92
N PHE A 31 -0.23 -7.75 -3.01
CA PHE A 31 0.44 -7.43 -4.26
C PHE A 31 1.94 -7.68 -4.11
N GLN A 32 2.64 -8.16 -5.15
CA GLN A 32 4.07 -8.46 -5.07
C GLN A 32 4.95 -7.25 -5.39
N ALA A 33 6.17 -7.29 -4.83
CA ALA A 33 7.27 -6.42 -5.19
C ALA A 33 8.61 -7.14 -5.06
N PHE A 34 9.64 -6.58 -5.65
CA PHE A 34 11.02 -7.01 -5.44
C PHE A 34 11.44 -6.82 -3.98
N PRO A 35 12.33 -7.67 -3.45
CA PRO A 35 12.92 -7.50 -2.12
C PRO A 35 13.95 -6.37 -2.09
N SER A 36 14.65 -6.20 -0.96
CA SER A 36 15.77 -5.25 -0.84
C SER A 36 16.92 -5.55 -1.79
N TYR A 37 17.78 -4.56 -1.98
CA TYR A 37 19.02 -4.75 -2.74
C TYR A 37 19.94 -5.81 -2.12
N GLU A 38 19.95 -5.93 -0.80
CA GLU A 38 20.68 -7.00 -0.09
C GLU A 38 20.20 -8.39 -0.53
N ALA A 39 18.90 -8.60 -0.56
CA ALA A 39 18.32 -9.86 -1.02
C ALA A 39 18.61 -10.13 -2.50
N ILE A 40 18.59 -9.09 -3.35
CA ILE A 40 18.92 -9.22 -4.77
C ILE A 40 20.38 -9.59 -4.97
N LYS A 41 21.30 -8.97 -4.26
CA LYS A 41 22.72 -9.33 -4.30
C LYS A 41 22.97 -10.76 -3.85
N TYR A 42 22.28 -11.19 -2.81
CA TYR A 42 22.34 -12.56 -2.33
C TYR A 42 21.84 -13.55 -3.41
N ILE A 43 20.71 -13.27 -4.06
CA ILE A 43 20.17 -14.10 -5.17
C ILE A 43 21.15 -14.17 -6.34
N ASN A 44 21.79 -13.06 -6.68
CA ASN A 44 22.77 -13.00 -7.78
C ASN A 44 24.12 -13.66 -7.42
N GLY A 45 24.41 -13.87 -6.12
CA GLY A 45 25.70 -14.38 -5.66
C GLY A 45 26.86 -13.38 -5.85
N ASN A 46 26.57 -12.09 -6.01
CA ASN A 46 27.55 -11.00 -6.21
C ASN A 46 26.93 -9.65 -5.84
N ASP A 47 27.71 -8.57 -5.93
CA ASP A 47 27.27 -7.21 -5.55
C ASP A 47 26.39 -6.50 -6.59
N SER A 48 26.00 -7.13 -7.67
CA SER A 48 25.17 -6.48 -8.69
C SER A 48 23.69 -6.46 -8.31
N ILE A 49 23.01 -5.40 -8.74
CA ILE A 49 21.56 -5.29 -8.69
C ILE A 49 20.98 -5.64 -10.07
N SER A 50 21.14 -6.92 -10.47
CA SER A 50 20.56 -7.38 -11.73
C SER A 50 19.30 -8.21 -11.45
N ILE A 51 18.20 -7.85 -12.10
CA ILE A 51 16.91 -8.55 -11.98
C ILE A 51 16.62 -9.47 -13.18
N SER A 52 17.48 -9.48 -14.18
CA SER A 52 17.38 -10.34 -15.40
C SER A 52 18.19 -11.63 -15.32
N SER A 53 18.84 -11.88 -14.20
CA SER A 53 19.62 -13.09 -13.95
C SER A 53 18.70 -14.31 -13.88
N SER A 54 19.14 -15.45 -14.43
CA SER A 54 18.39 -16.73 -14.36
C SER A 54 18.17 -17.24 -12.93
N ALA A 55 18.93 -16.74 -11.95
CA ALA A 55 18.71 -17.02 -10.55
C ALA A 55 17.29 -16.61 -10.09
N PHE A 56 16.74 -15.54 -10.66
CA PHE A 56 15.38 -15.08 -10.34
C PHE A 56 14.28 -16.03 -10.84
N ASP A 57 14.54 -16.92 -11.78
CA ASP A 57 13.54 -17.91 -12.24
C ASP A 57 13.07 -18.80 -11.08
N THR A 58 13.95 -19.07 -10.12
CA THR A 58 13.64 -19.86 -8.91
C THR A 58 13.41 -19.00 -7.67
N HIS A 59 13.59 -17.69 -7.73
CA HIS A 59 13.40 -16.75 -6.62
C HIS A 59 12.18 -15.86 -6.81
N GLN A 60 11.08 -16.45 -7.29
CA GLN A 60 9.83 -15.79 -7.58
C GLN A 60 8.66 -16.66 -7.10
N LYS A 61 7.84 -16.17 -6.16
CA LYS A 61 6.72 -16.97 -5.60
C LYS A 61 5.59 -17.21 -6.59
N HIS A 62 5.41 -16.32 -7.56
CA HIS A 62 4.38 -16.45 -8.58
C HIS A 62 4.98 -16.45 -9.98
N PRO A 63 4.67 -17.43 -10.85
CA PRO A 63 5.32 -17.57 -12.16
C PRO A 63 5.12 -16.39 -13.11
N ARG A 64 4.07 -15.59 -12.91
CA ARG A 64 3.80 -14.34 -13.65
C ARG A 64 4.16 -13.08 -12.89
N GLY A 65 4.85 -13.17 -11.73
CA GLY A 65 5.10 -12.04 -10.84
C GLY A 65 5.72 -10.83 -11.55
N TYR A 66 6.76 -11.04 -12.33
CA TYR A 66 7.41 -10.00 -13.14
C TYR A 66 6.45 -9.28 -14.09
N SER A 67 5.65 -10.05 -14.84
CA SER A 67 4.75 -9.46 -15.83
C SER A 67 3.63 -8.67 -15.19
N ILE A 68 3.08 -9.17 -14.09
CA ILE A 68 2.02 -8.48 -13.34
C ILE A 68 2.56 -7.17 -12.75
N ILE A 69 3.71 -7.19 -12.07
CA ILE A 69 4.35 -5.99 -11.51
C ILE A 69 4.59 -4.96 -12.63
N LYS A 70 5.13 -5.40 -13.77
CA LYS A 70 5.38 -4.53 -14.93
C LYS A 70 4.11 -3.94 -15.51
N ASN A 71 3.02 -4.72 -15.59
CA ASN A 71 1.74 -4.25 -16.11
C ASN A 71 1.14 -3.17 -15.23
N TYR A 72 1.17 -3.34 -13.91
CA TYR A 72 0.72 -2.30 -12.97
C TYR A 72 1.62 -1.06 -13.02
N MET A 73 2.94 -1.25 -13.07
CA MET A 73 3.85 -0.13 -13.22
C MET A 73 3.53 0.72 -14.47
N LYS A 74 3.24 0.09 -15.61
CA LYS A 74 2.87 0.78 -16.85
C LYS A 74 1.60 1.62 -16.76
N ARG A 75 0.69 1.32 -15.85
CA ARG A 75 -0.57 2.06 -15.70
C ARG A 75 -0.33 3.46 -15.17
N ASP A 76 0.55 3.59 -14.18
CA ASP A 76 0.63 4.80 -13.37
C ASP A 76 2.03 5.43 -13.33
N TYR A 77 3.07 4.71 -13.77
CA TYR A 77 4.47 5.14 -13.60
C TYR A 77 5.29 4.88 -14.86
N PRO A 78 6.31 5.71 -15.13
CA PRO A 78 7.30 5.39 -16.12
C PRO A 78 8.06 4.12 -15.71
N ILE A 79 8.35 3.22 -16.67
CA ILE A 79 9.16 2.04 -16.37
C ILE A 79 10.63 2.47 -16.39
N PRO A 80 11.35 2.31 -15.28
CA PRO A 80 12.78 2.62 -15.24
C PRO A 80 13.62 1.69 -16.11
N ASP A 81 14.66 2.24 -16.71
CA ASP A 81 15.64 1.46 -17.51
C ASP A 81 16.69 0.77 -16.64
N LYS A 82 16.97 1.31 -15.44
CA LYS A 82 17.93 0.74 -14.49
C LYS A 82 17.24 -0.22 -13.53
N ASP A 83 17.90 -1.34 -13.27
CA ASP A 83 17.38 -2.37 -12.39
C ASP A 83 17.16 -1.89 -10.94
N GLU A 84 18.06 -1.04 -10.41
CA GLU A 84 17.87 -0.44 -9.08
C GLU A 84 16.58 0.40 -9.00
N ASP A 85 16.39 1.26 -9.98
CA ASP A 85 15.20 2.13 -10.04
C ASP A 85 13.94 1.29 -10.26
N TYR A 86 14.03 0.22 -11.05
CA TYR A 86 12.92 -0.72 -11.27
C TYR A 86 12.52 -1.43 -9.97
N VAL A 87 13.47 -1.92 -9.20
CA VAL A 87 13.24 -2.55 -7.89
C VAL A 87 12.54 -1.57 -6.95
N TYR A 88 13.06 -0.35 -6.85
CA TYR A 88 12.46 0.69 -6.02
C TYR A 88 11.03 1.03 -6.47
N MET A 89 10.82 1.24 -7.77
CA MET A 89 9.51 1.53 -8.32
C MET A 89 8.51 0.39 -8.06
N SER A 90 8.95 -0.87 -8.15
CA SER A 90 8.08 -2.03 -7.85
C SER A 90 7.55 -1.99 -6.41
N GLN A 91 8.40 -1.58 -5.46
CA GLN A 91 7.99 -1.42 -4.06
C GLN A 91 7.03 -0.25 -3.86
N LEU A 92 7.18 0.84 -4.62
CA LEU A 92 6.23 1.97 -4.58
C LEU A 92 4.87 1.57 -5.15
N VAL A 93 4.82 0.81 -6.24
CA VAL A 93 3.57 0.27 -6.81
C VAL A 93 2.87 -0.64 -5.81
N GLN A 94 3.59 -1.58 -5.19
CA GLN A 94 3.04 -2.41 -4.12
C GLN A 94 2.47 -1.56 -2.99
N ALA A 95 3.25 -0.61 -2.50
CA ALA A 95 2.86 0.25 -1.37
C ALA A 95 1.62 1.09 -1.70
N HIS A 96 1.52 1.61 -2.93
CA HIS A 96 0.37 2.39 -3.39
C HIS A 96 -0.92 1.56 -3.35
N GLY A 97 -0.93 0.42 -4.02
CA GLY A 97 -2.12 -0.42 -4.09
C GLY A 97 -2.56 -0.95 -2.71
N MET A 98 -1.61 -1.35 -1.87
CA MET A 98 -1.93 -1.86 -0.54
C MET A 98 -2.50 -0.78 0.38
N VAL A 99 -1.96 0.45 0.33
CA VAL A 99 -2.48 1.59 1.13
C VAL A 99 -3.89 1.96 0.69
N LEU A 100 -4.18 1.96 -0.62
CA LEU A 100 -5.53 2.17 -1.14
C LEU A 100 -6.54 1.23 -0.47
N GLY A 101 -6.21 -0.07 -0.42
CA GLY A 101 -7.03 -1.08 0.25
C GLY A 101 -7.16 -0.86 1.75
N PHE A 102 -6.05 -0.64 2.46
CA PHE A 102 -6.09 -0.40 3.92
C PHE A 102 -6.95 0.81 4.27
N GLU A 103 -6.77 1.91 3.56
CA GLU A 103 -7.51 3.14 3.82
C GLU A 103 -9.00 2.99 3.47
N ALA A 104 -9.33 2.32 2.36
CA ALA A 104 -10.72 2.04 1.98
C ALA A 104 -11.45 1.23 3.05
N GLN A 105 -10.80 0.17 3.53
CA GLN A 105 -11.35 -0.71 4.57
C GLN A 105 -11.52 0.05 5.89
N ARG A 106 -10.57 0.87 6.28
CA ARG A 106 -10.65 1.68 7.49
C ARG A 106 -11.70 2.81 7.38
N ARG A 107 -11.84 3.46 6.22
CA ARG A 107 -12.92 4.43 5.97
C ARG A 107 -14.31 3.81 6.12
N ALA A 108 -14.46 2.55 5.78
CA ALA A 108 -15.73 1.82 5.84
C ALA A 108 -16.16 1.42 7.26
N LYS A 109 -15.42 1.77 8.31
CA LYS A 109 -15.82 1.53 9.69
C LYS A 109 -17.16 2.23 9.99
N PRO A 110 -18.15 1.62 10.68
CA PRO A 110 -18.10 0.32 11.37
C PRO A 110 -18.51 -0.89 10.51
N TYR A 111 -18.73 -0.70 9.21
CA TYR A 111 -19.11 -1.82 8.33
C TYR A 111 -17.93 -2.82 8.21
N ASN A 112 -16.73 -2.36 7.87
CA ASN A 112 -15.52 -3.16 7.95
C ASN A 112 -14.89 -2.99 9.33
N MET A 113 -14.60 -4.11 10.00
CA MET A 113 -14.01 -4.12 11.34
C MET A 113 -12.70 -4.90 11.44
N GLY A 114 -12.07 -5.20 10.28
CA GLY A 114 -10.77 -5.82 10.28
C GLY A 114 -10.17 -6.00 8.89
N THR A 115 -8.86 -5.86 8.83
CA THR A 115 -8.09 -6.09 7.62
C THR A 115 -6.77 -6.78 7.93
N LEU A 116 -6.49 -7.83 7.18
CA LEU A 116 -5.24 -8.56 7.16
C LEU A 116 -4.71 -8.57 5.74
N TYR A 117 -3.40 -8.60 5.59
CA TYR A 117 -2.80 -8.66 4.26
C TYR A 117 -1.86 -9.84 4.10
N TRP A 118 -1.77 -10.35 2.92
CA TRP A 118 -0.81 -11.33 2.51
C TRP A 118 0.37 -10.62 1.81
N GLN A 119 1.60 -10.59 2.41
CA GLN A 119 1.94 -11.23 3.68
C GLN A 119 2.97 -10.40 4.45
N LEU A 120 3.19 -10.73 5.74
CA LEU A 120 4.10 -9.95 6.58
C LEU A 120 5.56 -10.09 6.11
N ASN A 121 6.08 -11.32 6.03
CA ASN A 121 7.50 -11.57 5.78
C ASN A 121 7.76 -12.79 4.90
N ASP A 122 9.01 -12.97 4.49
CA ASP A 122 9.48 -14.09 3.70
C ASP A 122 10.33 -15.07 4.52
N CYS A 123 10.29 -16.36 4.15
CA CYS A 123 11.12 -17.44 4.71
C CYS A 123 12.33 -17.78 3.83
N TRP A 124 12.52 -17.10 2.69
CA TRP A 124 13.64 -17.22 1.77
C TRP A 124 13.74 -15.96 0.90
N PRO A 125 14.93 -15.63 0.33
CA PRO A 125 15.08 -14.45 -0.51
C PRO A 125 14.27 -14.61 -1.81
N VAL A 126 13.29 -13.75 -2.06
CA VAL A 126 12.32 -13.98 -3.14
C VAL A 126 11.53 -12.71 -3.49
N ILE A 127 11.05 -12.64 -4.73
CA ILE A 127 9.99 -11.70 -5.13
C ILE A 127 8.66 -12.23 -4.60
N SER A 128 7.96 -11.41 -3.81
CA SER A 128 6.79 -11.86 -3.07
C SER A 128 5.86 -10.73 -2.66
N TRP A 129 4.74 -11.11 -2.04
CA TRP A 129 3.75 -10.22 -1.43
C TRP A 129 4.21 -9.62 -0.08
N SER A 130 5.37 -10.05 0.45
CA SER A 130 5.82 -9.63 1.77
C SER A 130 6.02 -8.13 1.88
N SER A 131 5.81 -7.60 3.09
CA SER A 131 6.19 -6.22 3.45
C SER A 131 7.59 -6.14 4.07
N ILE A 132 8.08 -7.25 4.64
CA ILE A 132 9.43 -7.41 5.18
C ILE A 132 10.09 -8.55 4.42
N ASP A 133 11.28 -8.34 3.89
CA ASP A 133 11.99 -9.39 3.16
C ASP A 133 12.67 -10.43 4.08
N TYR A 134 13.32 -11.41 3.47
CA TYR A 134 13.99 -12.49 4.19
C TYR A 134 15.06 -12.01 5.19
N PHE A 135 15.77 -10.94 4.87
CA PHE A 135 16.83 -10.38 5.73
C PHE A 135 16.30 -9.41 6.80
N GLY A 136 14.97 -9.22 6.87
CA GLY A 136 14.34 -8.31 7.83
C GLY A 136 14.27 -6.86 7.33
N ASN A 137 14.63 -6.58 6.09
CA ASN A 137 14.53 -5.25 5.52
C ASN A 137 13.08 -4.89 5.20
N TRP A 138 12.66 -3.70 5.61
CA TRP A 138 11.34 -3.18 5.32
C TRP A 138 11.25 -2.71 3.86
N LYS A 139 10.31 -3.25 3.12
CA LYS A 139 9.92 -2.68 1.83
C LYS A 139 9.11 -1.39 2.02
N ALA A 140 8.96 -0.59 0.96
CA ALA A 140 8.17 0.64 1.00
C ALA A 140 6.75 0.41 1.56
N MET A 141 6.14 -0.72 1.24
CA MET A 141 4.84 -1.14 1.78
C MET A 141 4.83 -1.17 3.31
N HIS A 142 5.87 -1.68 3.98
CA HIS A 142 5.85 -1.82 5.44
C HIS A 142 5.83 -0.46 6.16
N PHE A 143 6.59 0.53 5.64
CA PHE A 143 6.54 1.90 6.15
C PHE A 143 5.14 2.52 5.97
N LYS A 144 4.52 2.29 4.83
CA LYS A 144 3.18 2.79 4.53
C LYS A 144 2.11 2.08 5.37
N THR A 145 2.24 0.76 5.55
CA THR A 145 1.36 -0.04 6.42
C THR A 145 1.41 0.48 7.85
N LYS A 146 2.61 0.71 8.41
CA LYS A 146 2.76 1.31 9.75
C LYS A 146 1.99 2.62 9.88
N LYS A 147 2.01 3.47 8.84
CA LYS A 147 1.24 4.71 8.82
C LYS A 147 -0.27 4.47 8.69
N ALA A 148 -0.67 3.57 7.79
CA ALA A 148 -2.07 3.26 7.56
C ALA A 148 -2.77 2.61 8.77
N PHE A 149 -2.01 1.96 9.66
CA PHE A 149 -2.50 1.33 10.89
C PHE A 149 -2.29 2.18 12.16
N GLN A 150 -2.02 3.49 12.05
CA GLN A 150 -2.02 4.36 13.21
C GLN A 150 -3.41 4.42 13.84
N ASP A 151 -3.47 4.53 15.17
CA ASP A 151 -4.73 4.57 15.93
C ASP A 151 -5.67 5.67 15.43
N VAL A 152 -5.11 6.83 15.08
CA VAL A 152 -5.85 7.92 14.44
C VAL A 152 -5.31 8.10 13.02
N LEU A 153 -6.17 7.91 12.03
CA LEU A 153 -5.85 8.05 10.62
C LEU A 153 -6.70 9.14 9.96
N VAL A 154 -6.03 10.01 9.21
CA VAL A 154 -6.68 10.92 8.25
C VAL A 154 -6.55 10.30 6.86
N SER A 155 -7.67 9.99 6.23
CA SER A 155 -7.73 9.39 4.89
C SER A 155 -8.68 10.16 4.00
N SER A 156 -8.23 10.51 2.80
CA SER A 156 -9.03 11.30 1.86
C SER A 156 -9.24 10.55 0.55
N LYS A 157 -10.42 10.79 -0.06
CA LYS A 157 -10.76 10.29 -1.38
C LYS A 157 -11.49 11.39 -2.17
N VAL A 158 -11.19 11.50 -3.46
CA VAL A 158 -11.96 12.36 -4.36
C VAL A 158 -13.13 11.55 -4.92
N GLU A 159 -14.35 12.04 -4.71
CA GLU A 159 -15.57 11.46 -5.23
C GLU A 159 -16.44 12.58 -5.84
N ASN A 160 -16.81 12.45 -7.10
CA ASN A 160 -17.64 13.45 -7.81
C ASN A 160 -17.10 14.89 -7.66
N ASP A 161 -15.82 15.08 -7.98
CA ASP A 161 -15.10 16.37 -7.90
C ASP A 161 -15.06 16.97 -6.48
N THR A 162 -15.33 16.18 -5.47
CA THR A 162 -15.31 16.59 -4.07
C THR A 162 -14.29 15.78 -3.29
N LEU A 163 -13.37 16.47 -2.60
CA LEU A 163 -12.44 15.83 -1.67
C LEU A 163 -13.19 15.56 -0.36
N LYS A 164 -13.43 14.28 -0.08
CA LYS A 164 -13.96 13.82 1.20
C LYS A 164 -12.82 13.36 2.08
N THR A 165 -12.83 13.77 3.35
CA THR A 165 -11.81 13.38 4.33
C THR A 165 -12.46 12.67 5.50
N TRP A 166 -11.98 11.47 5.79
CA TRP A 166 -12.36 10.67 6.95
C TRP A 166 -11.31 10.83 8.03
N ILE A 167 -11.77 10.97 9.26
CA ILE A 167 -10.95 10.86 10.46
C ILE A 167 -11.38 9.57 11.15
N ILE A 168 -10.49 8.62 11.21
CA ILE A 168 -10.72 7.30 11.79
C ILE A 168 -10.00 7.25 13.13
N ASN A 169 -10.74 6.92 14.19
CA ASN A 169 -10.22 6.79 15.55
C ASN A 169 -10.44 5.36 16.05
N ASP A 170 -9.35 4.61 16.26
CA ASP A 170 -9.40 3.26 16.80
C ASP A 170 -9.14 3.22 18.32
N LYS A 171 -8.87 4.39 18.94
CA LYS A 171 -8.75 4.47 20.39
C LYS A 171 -10.09 4.31 21.07
N LEU A 172 -10.07 3.90 22.33
CA LEU A 172 -11.26 3.73 23.18
C LEU A 172 -11.72 5.04 23.86
N GLU A 173 -11.18 6.17 23.43
CA GLU A 173 -11.51 7.52 23.92
C GLU A 173 -11.67 8.47 22.73
N PRO A 174 -12.55 9.50 22.85
CA PRO A 174 -12.68 10.53 21.83
C PRO A 174 -11.35 11.24 21.58
N GLN A 175 -11.14 11.68 20.35
CA GLN A 175 -9.96 12.45 19.97
C GLN A 175 -10.37 13.80 19.41
N THR A 176 -9.65 14.85 19.83
CA THR A 176 -9.82 16.21 19.33
C THR A 176 -8.54 16.71 18.67
N GLY A 177 -8.65 17.58 17.69
CA GLY A 177 -7.51 18.14 17.00
C GLY A 177 -7.91 19.18 15.95
N ASN A 178 -6.93 19.69 15.23
CA ASN A 178 -7.18 20.57 14.09
C ASN A 178 -6.91 19.81 12.79
N LEU A 179 -7.91 19.71 11.93
CA LEU A 179 -7.74 19.26 10.55
C LEU A 179 -7.25 20.43 9.72
N ILE A 180 -6.04 20.35 9.22
CA ILE A 180 -5.44 21.35 8.33
C ILE A 180 -5.49 20.82 6.91
N SER A 181 -6.17 21.54 6.02
CA SER A 181 -6.26 21.23 4.59
C SER A 181 -5.49 22.28 3.79
N LYS A 182 -4.66 21.85 2.84
CA LYS A 182 -3.86 22.73 2.01
C LYS A 182 -3.93 22.33 0.54
N VAL A 183 -3.99 23.33 -0.33
CA VAL A 183 -3.68 23.19 -1.74
C VAL A 183 -2.29 23.76 -1.95
N ILE A 184 -1.38 22.97 -2.47
CA ILE A 184 0.00 23.35 -2.73
C ILE A 184 0.33 23.11 -4.20
N ASP A 185 1.16 23.96 -4.81
CA ASP A 185 1.71 23.69 -6.13
C ASP A 185 2.91 22.71 -6.05
N PHE A 186 3.42 22.31 -7.23
CA PHE A 186 4.53 21.35 -7.28
C PHE A 186 5.85 21.91 -6.75
N ASP A 187 5.97 23.25 -6.61
CA ASP A 187 7.11 23.91 -6.00
C ASP A 187 6.97 24.02 -4.47
N GLY A 188 5.85 23.54 -3.90
CA GLY A 188 5.57 23.55 -2.46
C GLY A 188 4.96 24.83 -1.93
N ARG A 189 4.57 25.79 -2.81
CA ARG A 189 3.91 27.03 -2.40
C ARG A 189 2.46 26.73 -2.02
N VAL A 190 2.03 27.20 -0.85
CA VAL A 190 0.64 27.09 -0.40
C VAL A 190 -0.23 28.07 -1.20
N LEU A 191 -1.18 27.53 -1.96
CA LEU A 191 -2.15 28.30 -2.73
C LEU A 191 -3.43 28.57 -1.93
N TRP A 192 -3.78 27.66 -1.03
CA TRP A 192 -4.93 27.76 -0.15
C TRP A 192 -4.67 26.91 1.10
N GLU A 193 -5.17 27.37 2.24
CA GLU A 193 -5.12 26.67 3.53
C GLU A 193 -6.39 26.94 4.33
N ASP A 194 -6.91 25.90 4.96
CA ASP A 194 -8.01 25.99 5.94
C ASP A 194 -7.67 25.12 7.15
N SER A 195 -8.16 25.55 8.33
CA SER A 195 -7.97 24.83 9.59
C SER A 195 -9.30 24.75 10.35
N LYS A 196 -9.74 23.53 10.62
CA LYS A 196 -11.00 23.27 11.31
C LYS A 196 -10.76 22.41 12.55
N GLN A 197 -11.25 22.87 13.70
CA GLN A 197 -11.27 22.04 14.90
C GLN A 197 -12.24 20.88 14.70
N ILE A 198 -11.80 19.68 15.03
CA ILE A 198 -12.57 18.44 14.89
C ILE A 198 -12.58 17.66 16.18
N GLU A 199 -13.64 16.92 16.36
CA GLU A 199 -13.77 15.86 17.38
C GLU A 199 -14.27 14.60 16.69
N VAL A 200 -13.73 13.44 17.12
CA VAL A 200 -14.10 12.11 16.63
C VAL A 200 -14.28 11.20 17.83
N ASP A 201 -15.44 10.57 17.91
CA ASP A 201 -15.77 9.65 18.98
C ASP A 201 -14.81 8.45 19.08
N ALA A 202 -14.82 7.80 20.23
CA ALA A 202 -14.08 6.57 20.45
C ALA A 202 -14.48 5.49 19.44
N ASN A 203 -13.52 4.75 18.92
CA ASN A 203 -13.73 3.60 18.02
C ASN A 203 -14.68 3.89 16.85
N SER A 204 -14.50 5.05 16.20
CA SER A 204 -15.41 5.54 15.16
C SER A 204 -14.70 6.09 13.93
N SER A 205 -15.46 6.40 12.90
CA SER A 205 -15.02 7.14 11.71
C SER A 205 -16.00 8.28 11.44
N ALA A 206 -15.49 9.48 11.16
CA ALA A 206 -16.29 10.65 10.81
C ALA A 206 -15.80 11.28 9.51
N ILE A 207 -16.74 11.70 8.65
CA ILE A 207 -16.46 12.49 7.44
C ILE A 207 -16.49 13.98 7.79
N LYS A 208 -15.51 14.72 7.28
CA LYS A 208 -15.37 16.16 7.50
C LYS A 208 -15.22 16.92 6.17
#